data_4a29790c9f13f51a848b505405271c2f
#
_entry.id   4a29790c9f13f51a848b505405271c2f
#
_cell.length_a   1.000
_cell.length_b   1.000
_cell.length_c   1.000
_cell.angle_alpha   90.00
_cell.angle_beta   90.00
_cell.angle_gamma   90.00
#
_symmetry.space_group_name_H-M   'P 1'
#
loop_
_entity.id
_entity.type
_entity.pdbx_description
1 polymer ?
#
loop_
_entity_poly.entity_id
_entity_poly.type
_entity_poly.pdbx_seq_one_letter_code
_entity_poly.pdbx_strand_id
1 'polypeptide(L)'
;VGFGVPVYPDLLPGADGLSGLHSALAHARFPWVAVAATDLPFLTRGFWDFLYEQARASPYPVVAVYNPEGHLEPLMALYHKDCLPQVERQIREGDFRLGRVVEALGATYVAAEEVVARFGERVYLNANRRADLP
;
A
#
# COMPACT_ATOMS: atom_id res chain seq x y z
N VAL A 1 -0.12 -20.33 -4.25
CA VAL A 1 0.40 -19.70 -3.95
C VAL A 1 0.52 -18.17 -4.17
N GLY A 2 -0.34 -17.31 -4.24
CA GLY A 2 -0.26 -15.89 -4.33
C GLY A 2 0.74 -15.41 -5.35
N PHE A 3 1.22 -14.22 -5.18
CA PHE A 3 2.09 -13.59 -6.16
C PHE A 3 3.55 -13.53 -5.70
N GLY A 4 3.85 -14.10 -4.54
CA GLY A 4 5.22 -14.13 -4.07
C GLY A 4 5.79 -12.80 -3.68
N VAL A 5 4.95 -11.80 -3.44
CA VAL A 5 5.40 -10.48 -3.03
C VAL A 5 5.45 -10.43 -1.52
N PRO A 6 6.58 -10.05 -0.91
CA PRO A 6 6.61 -9.94 0.54
C PRO A 6 5.70 -8.83 1.02
N VAL A 7 5.13 -9.01 2.21
CA VAL A 7 4.27 -8.02 2.84
C VAL A 7 5.07 -7.36 3.95
N TYR A 8 5.19 -6.04 3.88
CA TYR A 8 5.93 -5.27 4.89
C TYR A 8 4.93 -4.36 5.61
N PRO A 9 4.55 -4.72 6.82
CA PRO A 9 3.69 -3.82 7.58
C PRO A 9 4.42 -2.54 7.91
N ASP A 10 3.65 -1.48 8.08
CA ASP A 10 4.21 -0.23 8.54
C ASP A 10 4.53 -0.37 10.02
N LEU A 11 5.80 -0.55 10.33
CA LEU A 11 6.25 -0.75 11.70
C LEU A 11 6.63 0.54 12.38
N LEU A 12 6.69 1.63 11.63
CA LEU A 12 7.20 2.89 12.16
C LEU A 12 6.04 3.86 12.28
N PRO A 13 5.68 4.23 13.49
CA PRO A 13 4.53 5.11 13.68
C PRO A 13 4.72 6.44 12.97
N GLY A 14 3.67 6.92 12.41
CA GLY A 14 3.64 8.25 11.85
C GLY A 14 4.36 8.35 10.53
N ALA A 15 5.45 9.04 10.52
CA ALA A 15 6.04 9.52 9.30
C ALA A 15 6.87 8.52 8.53
N ASP A 16 7.16 7.37 9.12
CA ASP A 16 8.23 6.56 8.58
C ASP A 16 7.82 5.39 7.73
N GLY A 17 6.60 5.39 7.22
CA GLY A 17 6.22 4.42 6.21
C GLY A 17 7.13 4.45 5.01
N LEU A 18 7.66 5.64 4.66
CA LEU A 18 8.54 5.78 3.53
C LEU A 18 9.87 5.09 3.76
N SER A 19 10.42 5.20 4.98
CA SER A 19 11.67 4.50 5.30
C SER A 19 11.49 3.00 5.25
N GLY A 20 10.35 2.50 5.73
CA GLY A 20 10.01 1.09 5.62
C GLY A 20 9.90 0.65 4.18
N LEU A 21 9.26 1.45 3.35
CA LEU A 21 9.15 1.14 1.93
C LEU A 21 10.52 1.13 1.26
N HIS A 22 11.39 2.09 1.61
CA HIS A 22 12.73 2.11 1.05
C HIS A 22 13.47 0.81 1.35
N SER A 23 13.45 0.39 2.60
CA SER A 23 14.12 -0.84 3.00
C SER A 23 13.52 -2.04 2.27
N ALA A 24 12.20 -2.10 2.19
CA ALA A 24 11.53 -3.21 1.52
C ALA A 24 11.90 -3.27 0.04
N LEU A 25 11.89 -2.14 -0.65
CA LEU A 25 12.21 -2.12 -2.08
C LEU A 25 13.67 -2.46 -2.32
N ALA A 26 14.56 -1.96 -1.47
CA ALA A 26 15.99 -2.20 -1.63
C ALA A 26 16.36 -3.67 -1.46
N HIS A 27 15.59 -4.40 -0.66
CA HIS A 27 15.89 -5.80 -0.35
C HIS A 27 14.91 -6.79 -0.96
N ALA A 28 13.95 -6.32 -1.75
CA ALA A 28 12.91 -7.19 -2.28
C ALA A 28 13.48 -8.16 -3.31
N ARG A 29 13.02 -9.41 -3.23
CA ARG A 29 13.37 -10.44 -4.20
C ARG A 29 12.42 -10.43 -5.40
N PHE A 30 11.28 -9.80 -5.25
CA PHE A 30 10.24 -9.74 -6.28
C PHE A 30 10.02 -8.29 -6.67
N PRO A 31 9.51 -8.02 -7.88
CA PRO A 31 9.40 -6.64 -8.34
C PRO A 31 8.34 -5.81 -7.60
N TRP A 32 7.34 -6.43 -6.99
CA TRP A 32 6.28 -5.73 -6.27
C TRP A 32 6.38 -6.01 -4.79
N VAL A 33 6.13 -4.99 -3.99
CA VAL A 33 6.11 -5.09 -2.53
C VAL A 33 4.75 -4.62 -2.04
N ALA A 34 4.13 -5.43 -1.19
CA ALA A 34 2.87 -5.07 -0.54
C ALA A 34 3.17 -4.31 0.74
N VAL A 35 2.50 -3.17 0.92
CA VAL A 35 2.66 -2.35 2.11
C VAL A 35 1.31 -2.24 2.80
N ALA A 36 1.28 -2.56 4.08
CA ALA A 36 0.06 -2.51 4.87
C ALA A 36 0.37 -1.92 6.25
N ALA A 37 -0.59 -1.16 6.77
CA ALA A 37 -0.49 -0.71 8.15
C ALA A 37 -0.63 -1.91 9.08
N THR A 38 0.07 -1.89 10.21
CA THR A 38 0.05 -3.01 11.15
C THR A 38 -1.30 -3.21 11.81
N ASP A 39 -2.15 -2.20 11.78
CA ASP A 39 -3.44 -2.24 12.46
C ASP A 39 -4.62 -2.52 11.51
N LEU A 40 -4.38 -3.21 10.39
CA LEU A 40 -5.42 -3.60 9.45
C LEU A 40 -5.62 -5.11 9.51
N PRO A 41 -6.38 -5.61 10.49
CA PRO A 41 -6.44 -7.06 10.75
C PRO A 41 -7.23 -7.86 9.72
N PHE A 42 -8.00 -7.20 8.87
CA PHE A 42 -8.86 -7.91 7.93
C PHE A 42 -8.32 -7.93 6.49
N LEU A 43 -7.06 -7.55 6.29
CA LEU A 43 -6.43 -7.71 5.00
C LEU A 43 -6.03 -9.17 4.81
N THR A 44 -6.57 -9.77 3.78
CA THR A 44 -6.39 -11.20 3.53
C THR A 44 -5.52 -11.41 2.31
N ARG A 45 -5.08 -12.66 2.14
CA ARG A 45 -4.34 -13.03 0.94
C ARG A 45 -5.15 -12.74 -0.32
N GLY A 46 -6.47 -12.99 -0.27
CA GLY A 46 -7.32 -12.73 -1.43
C GLY A 46 -7.30 -11.27 -1.85
N PHE A 47 -7.27 -10.36 -0.87
CA PHE A 47 -7.14 -8.94 -1.17
C PHE A 47 -5.84 -8.65 -1.92
N TRP A 48 -4.73 -9.18 -1.44
CA TRP A 48 -3.43 -8.94 -2.08
C TRP A 48 -3.34 -9.59 -3.44
N ASP A 49 -3.90 -10.78 -3.60
CA ASP A 49 -3.95 -11.43 -4.91
C ASP A 49 -4.72 -10.57 -5.90
N PHE A 50 -5.82 -9.97 -5.46
CA PHE A 50 -6.61 -9.08 -6.30
C PHE A 50 -5.80 -7.87 -6.72
N LEU A 51 -5.08 -7.23 -5.78
CA LEU A 51 -4.23 -6.09 -6.13
C LEU A 51 -3.12 -6.50 -7.09
N TYR A 52 -2.55 -7.66 -6.90
CA TYR A 52 -1.48 -8.11 -7.78
C TYR A 52 -1.99 -8.32 -9.21
N GLU A 53 -3.21 -8.82 -9.37
CA GLU A 53 -3.79 -8.94 -10.71
C GLU A 53 -3.90 -7.58 -11.38
N GLN A 54 -4.25 -6.55 -10.60
CA GLN A 54 -4.25 -5.20 -11.12
C GLN A 54 -2.83 -4.74 -11.49
N ALA A 55 -1.86 -5.12 -10.66
CA ALA A 55 -0.47 -4.73 -10.88
C ALA A 55 0.09 -5.30 -12.17
N ARG A 56 -0.28 -6.53 -12.50
CA ARG A 56 0.22 -7.17 -13.70
C ARG A 56 -0.13 -6.42 -14.97
N ALA A 57 -1.24 -5.71 -14.96
CA ALA A 57 -1.69 -4.95 -16.12
C ALA A 57 -1.44 -3.45 -15.96
N SER A 58 -0.83 -3.03 -14.85
CA SER A 58 -0.68 -1.61 -14.56
C SER A 58 0.47 -0.99 -15.34
N PRO A 59 0.25 0.15 -16.00
CA PRO A 59 1.35 0.90 -16.58
C PRO A 59 2.09 1.77 -15.56
N TYR A 60 1.64 1.76 -14.30
CA TYR A 60 2.22 2.58 -13.24
C TYR A 60 2.89 1.69 -12.20
N PRO A 61 3.87 2.22 -11.47
CA PRO A 61 4.58 1.41 -10.48
C PRO A 61 3.90 1.35 -9.11
N VAL A 62 2.64 1.74 -9.02
CA VAL A 62 1.86 1.69 -7.79
C VAL A 62 0.46 1.18 -8.13
N VAL A 63 -0.07 0.32 -7.27
CA VAL A 63 -1.50 -0.03 -7.29
C VAL A 63 -2.05 0.32 -5.91
N ALA A 64 -3.00 1.21 -5.85
CA ALA A 64 -3.51 1.73 -4.59
C ALA A 64 -5.03 1.74 -4.60
N VAL A 65 -5.63 1.69 -3.43
CA VAL A 65 -7.08 1.67 -3.30
C VAL A 65 -7.55 2.97 -2.64
N TYR A 66 -8.78 3.36 -2.96
CA TYR A 66 -9.47 4.43 -2.25
C TYR A 66 -10.31 3.81 -1.13
N ASN A 67 -10.46 4.55 -0.03
CA ASN A 67 -11.37 4.13 1.02
C ASN A 67 -12.77 4.68 0.76
N PRO A 68 -13.78 4.21 1.53
CA PRO A 68 -15.16 4.67 1.28
C PRO A 68 -15.38 6.16 1.48
N GLU A 69 -14.50 6.84 2.20
CA GLU A 69 -14.56 8.30 2.36
C GLU A 69 -13.93 9.06 1.19
N GLY A 70 -13.39 8.34 0.21
CA GLY A 70 -12.80 8.97 -0.97
C GLY A 70 -11.33 9.33 -0.84
N HIS A 71 -10.67 8.84 0.20
CA HIS A 71 -9.25 9.10 0.40
C HIS A 71 -8.40 7.92 -0.06
N LEU A 72 -7.22 8.24 -0.59
CA LEU A 72 -6.27 7.21 -0.97
C LEU A 72 -5.69 6.55 0.27
N GLU A 73 -5.46 5.24 0.19
CA GLU A 73 -4.87 4.47 1.27
C GLU A 73 -3.47 4.00 0.88
N PRO A 74 -2.45 4.82 1.09
CA PRO A 74 -1.10 4.43 0.68
C PRO A 74 -0.52 3.27 1.47
N LEU A 75 -1.11 2.93 2.62
CA LEU A 75 -0.71 1.78 3.42
C LEU A 75 -1.61 0.57 3.18
N MET A 76 -2.24 0.49 2.02
CA MET A 76 -2.96 -0.67 1.52
C MET A 76 -2.67 -0.75 0.02
N ALA A 77 -1.39 -0.91 -0.34
CA ALA A 77 -1.01 -0.72 -1.74
C ALA A 77 0.17 -1.61 -2.10
N LEU A 78 0.34 -1.78 -3.40
CA LEU A 78 1.52 -2.45 -3.95
C LEU A 78 2.42 -1.40 -4.59
N TYR A 79 3.72 -1.53 -4.33
CA TYR A 79 4.73 -0.62 -4.89
C TYR A 79 5.77 -1.44 -5.66
N HIS A 80 6.04 -1.02 -6.89
CA HIS A 80 7.04 -1.67 -7.72
C HIS A 80 8.44 -1.17 -7.39
N LYS A 81 9.44 -1.99 -7.68
CA LYS A 81 10.84 -1.61 -7.45
C LYS A 81 11.22 -0.32 -8.15
N ASP A 82 10.54 0.01 -9.24
CA ASP A 82 10.81 1.26 -9.96
C ASP A 82 10.47 2.49 -9.13
N CYS A 83 9.78 2.34 -8.01
CA CYS A 83 9.56 3.44 -7.09
C CYS A 83 10.82 3.86 -6.33
N LEU A 84 11.84 3.01 -6.29
CA LEU A 84 12.99 3.22 -5.41
C LEU A 84 13.69 4.56 -5.64
N PRO A 85 13.97 4.98 -6.88
CA PRO A 85 14.63 6.28 -7.06
C PRO A 85 13.82 7.45 -6.51
N GLN A 86 12.50 7.40 -6.67
CA GLN A 86 11.65 8.47 -6.15
C GLN A 86 11.64 8.46 -4.62
N VAL A 87 11.58 7.26 -4.03
CA VAL A 87 11.62 7.13 -2.57
C VAL A 87 12.93 7.69 -2.04
N GLU A 88 14.05 7.34 -2.67
CA GLU A 88 15.35 7.83 -2.23
C GLU A 88 15.46 9.34 -2.34
N ARG A 89 14.92 9.90 -3.42
CA ARG A 89 14.92 11.35 -3.58
C ARG A 89 14.15 12.02 -2.44
N GLN A 90 12.97 11.50 -2.12
CA GLN A 90 12.15 12.10 -1.08
C GLN A 90 12.83 12.03 0.29
N ILE A 91 13.49 10.92 0.59
CA ILE A 91 14.22 10.79 1.85
C ILE A 91 15.33 11.85 1.91
N ARG A 92 16.06 12.03 0.84
CA ARG A 92 17.13 13.04 0.80
C ARG A 92 16.58 14.45 0.98
N GLU A 93 15.38 14.70 0.50
CA GLU A 93 14.76 16.02 0.59
C GLU A 93 13.99 16.23 1.89
N GLY A 94 13.91 15.19 2.72
CA GLY A 94 13.17 15.29 3.98
C GLY A 94 11.65 15.20 3.83
N ASP A 95 11.17 14.71 2.70
CA ASP A 95 9.74 14.53 2.45
C ASP A 95 9.39 13.07 2.66
N PHE A 96 8.85 12.74 3.84
CA PHE A 96 8.57 11.36 4.22
C PHE A 96 7.12 10.94 3.96
N ARG A 97 6.39 11.67 3.13
CA ARG A 97 5.00 11.37 2.84
C ARG A 97 4.90 10.26 1.80
N LEU A 98 4.31 9.15 2.19
CA LEU A 98 4.14 8.02 1.28
C LEU A 98 3.22 8.37 0.12
N GLY A 99 2.19 9.15 0.38
CA GLY A 99 1.28 9.59 -0.69
C GLY A 99 1.97 10.41 -1.76
N ARG A 100 3.09 11.06 -1.43
CA ARG A 100 3.85 11.82 -2.41
C ARG A 100 4.46 10.92 -3.48
N VAL A 101 4.85 9.70 -3.10
CA VAL A 101 5.34 8.71 -4.08
C VAL A 101 4.26 8.44 -5.12
N VAL A 102 3.03 8.24 -4.64
CA VAL A 102 1.91 7.95 -5.53
C VAL A 102 1.64 9.14 -6.45
N GLU A 103 1.63 10.35 -5.90
CA GLU A 103 1.41 11.55 -6.71
C GLU A 103 2.48 11.71 -7.78
N ALA A 104 3.73 11.46 -7.42
CA ALA A 104 4.85 11.72 -8.34
C ALA A 104 4.91 10.71 -9.46
N LEU A 105 4.57 9.46 -9.19
CA LEU A 105 4.77 8.38 -10.15
C LEU A 105 3.47 7.91 -10.82
N GLY A 106 2.34 8.24 -10.24
CA GLY A 106 1.05 7.75 -10.72
C GLY A 106 0.77 6.36 -10.24
N ALA A 107 -0.47 5.95 -10.31
CA ALA A 107 -0.90 4.65 -9.82
C ALA A 107 -2.08 4.15 -10.62
N THR A 108 -2.24 2.82 -10.63
CA THR A 108 -3.52 2.23 -10.98
C THR A 108 -4.37 2.28 -9.72
N TYR A 109 -5.51 2.95 -9.79
CA TYR A 109 -6.36 3.16 -8.64
C TYR A 109 -7.53 2.18 -8.67
N VAL A 110 -7.83 1.61 -7.51
CA VAL A 110 -8.98 0.71 -7.37
C VAL A 110 -10.03 1.44 -6.55
N ALA A 111 -11.24 1.48 -7.07
CA ALA A 111 -12.34 2.19 -6.42
C ALA A 111 -12.75 1.46 -5.14
N ALA A 112 -13.17 2.25 -4.15
CA ALA A 112 -13.62 1.69 -2.88
C ALA A 112 -14.80 0.74 -3.08
N GLU A 113 -15.69 1.08 -4.01
CA GLU A 113 -16.87 0.24 -4.29
C GLU A 113 -16.47 -1.17 -4.72
N GLU A 114 -15.43 -1.27 -5.52
CA GLU A 114 -14.98 -2.59 -5.97
C GLU A 114 -14.38 -3.39 -4.82
N VAL A 115 -13.60 -2.73 -3.98
CA VAL A 115 -12.99 -3.39 -2.83
C VAL A 115 -14.07 -3.87 -1.87
N VAL A 116 -15.06 -3.01 -1.58
CA VAL A 116 -16.14 -3.37 -0.67
C VAL A 116 -16.98 -4.51 -1.24
N ALA A 117 -17.25 -4.50 -2.54
CA ALA A 117 -18.04 -5.55 -3.16
C ALA A 117 -17.37 -6.91 -3.07
N ARG A 118 -16.04 -6.94 -3.10
CA ARG A 118 -15.28 -8.21 -3.07
C ARG A 118 -14.94 -8.66 -1.67
N PHE A 119 -14.62 -7.72 -0.78
CA PHE A 119 -13.99 -8.06 0.50
C PHE A 119 -14.74 -7.49 1.70
N GLY A 120 -15.73 -6.63 1.48
CA GLY A 120 -16.45 -5.98 2.55
C GLY A 120 -15.72 -4.76 3.06
N GLU A 121 -16.44 -3.92 3.82
CA GLU A 121 -15.86 -2.69 4.36
C GLU A 121 -14.84 -2.96 5.46
N ARG A 122 -14.87 -4.15 6.03
CA ARG A 122 -14.02 -4.48 7.16
C ARG A 122 -12.54 -4.42 6.83
N VAL A 123 -12.15 -4.53 5.54
CA VAL A 123 -10.74 -4.44 5.18
C VAL A 123 -10.16 -3.08 5.51
N TYR A 124 -11.00 -2.05 5.61
CA TYR A 124 -10.55 -0.70 5.95
C TYR A 124 -10.51 -0.43 7.44
N LEU A 125 -11.02 -1.35 8.26
CA LEU A 125 -11.01 -1.16 9.70
C LEU A 125 -9.62 -1.43 10.25
N ASN A 126 -9.13 -0.51 11.08
CA ASN A 126 -7.90 -0.78 11.80
C ASN A 126 -8.21 -1.03 13.28
N ALA A 127 -7.24 -1.64 13.96
CA ALA A 127 -7.46 -2.04 15.34
C ALA A 127 -7.68 -0.85 16.27
N ASN A 128 -6.97 0.26 16.02
CA ASN A 128 -7.09 1.44 16.85
C ASN A 128 -8.46 2.08 16.71
N ARG A 129 -8.94 2.19 15.48
CA ARG A 129 -10.27 2.76 15.24
C ARG A 129 -11.36 1.91 15.85
N ARG A 130 -11.20 0.59 15.77
CA ARG A 130 -12.18 -0.31 16.37
C ARG A 130 -12.26 -0.13 17.87
N ALA A 131 -11.14 0.13 18.50
CA ALA A 131 -11.12 0.35 19.95
C ALA A 131 -11.86 1.63 20.34
N ASP A 132 -11.95 2.57 19.42
CA ASP A 132 -12.60 3.85 19.66
C ASP A 132 -14.09 3.85 19.35
N LEU A 133 -14.60 2.76 18.78
CA LEU A 133 -16.01 2.71 18.41
C LEU A 133 -16.85 2.47 19.65
N PRO A 134 -18.04 3.09 19.72
CA PRO A 134 -18.92 2.89 20.86
C PRO A 134 -19.41 1.48 20.95
#